data_b4b80439fbb8afabab5d76dbb1bd3825
#
_entry.id   b4b80439fbb8afabab5d76dbb1bd3825
#
_cell.length_a   1.000
_cell.length_b   1.000
_cell.length_c   1.000
_cell.angle_alpha   90.00
_cell.angle_beta   90.00
_cell.angle_gamma   90.00
#
_symmetry.space_group_name_H-M   'P 1'
#
loop_
_entity.id
_entity.type
_entity.pdbx_description
1 polymer ?
#
loop_
_entity_poly.entity_id
_entity_poly.type
_entity_poly.pdbx_seq_one_letter_code
_entity_poly.pdbx_strand_id
1 'polypeptide(L)'
;MVLRYLLLAIALVAPMMPQAPQFVVAGLQVVPDRWDKQSNLKKLDKFAREAAAAGASLVITPEGFLDGYVGNDRDLDKLRYFDVAEPVDGPSLRRVRDLARELKIYLAVGFSEKRGDRVYNSVVIFGPGGELVSRYSKTHCGGEPHNTEGTEFPVVSTPLGRWGTLICLDRQLPETSRILAIKGAQIILNPSYGMHGEINDVMMRTRAYENAVYVVFVHPQRCLIIDPKGTIVAADNGKDDQIVTGKIILDDRIGKGPIRARRPEIYGELLNRK
;
A
#
# COMPACT_ATOMS: atom_id res chain seq x y z
N MET A 1 52.28 44.01 -35.77
CA MET A 1 52.18 42.56 -35.45
C MET A 1 51.29 42.46 -34.23
N VAL A 2 49.99 42.17 -34.48
CA VAL A 2 48.95 42.13 -33.42
C VAL A 2 48.70 40.67 -33.06
N LEU A 3 49.06 40.29 -31.84
CA LEU A 3 48.88 38.94 -31.33
C LEU A 3 47.44 38.77 -30.85
N ARG A 4 46.63 37.94 -31.57
CA ARG A 4 45.25 37.58 -31.18
C ARG A 4 45.31 36.42 -30.18
N TYR A 5 44.93 36.66 -28.91
CA TYR A 5 44.73 35.61 -27.91
C TYR A 5 43.38 34.95 -28.17
N LEU A 6 43.43 33.68 -28.50
CA LEU A 6 42.24 32.80 -28.61
C LEU A 6 41.90 32.29 -27.19
N LEU A 7 40.85 32.82 -26.54
CA LEU A 7 40.36 32.33 -25.29
C LEU A 7 39.52 31.06 -25.58
N LEU A 8 40.05 29.89 -25.22
CA LEU A 8 39.32 28.61 -25.25
C LEU A 8 38.44 28.56 -24.02
N ALA A 9 37.12 28.71 -24.21
CA ALA A 9 36.14 28.48 -23.12
C ALA A 9 35.95 26.96 -22.94
N ILE A 10 36.55 26.42 -21.88
CA ILE A 10 36.27 25.06 -21.46
C ILE A 10 34.91 25.05 -20.74
N ALA A 11 33.88 24.55 -21.40
CA ALA A 11 32.59 24.30 -20.78
C ALA A 11 32.76 23.11 -19.78
N LEU A 12 32.78 23.39 -18.49
CA LEU A 12 32.69 22.39 -17.45
C LEU A 12 31.26 21.76 -17.53
N VAL A 13 31.18 20.57 -18.10
CA VAL A 13 29.97 19.73 -17.98
C VAL A 13 29.94 19.20 -16.57
N ALA A 14 29.11 19.80 -15.71
CA ALA A 14 28.86 19.25 -14.36
C ALA A 14 28.34 17.83 -14.49
N PRO A 15 28.85 16.86 -13.67
CA PRO A 15 28.33 15.50 -13.68
C PRO A 15 26.86 15.54 -13.32
N MET A 16 26.02 15.00 -14.20
CA MET A 16 24.59 14.81 -13.93
C MET A 16 24.46 13.85 -12.74
N MET A 17 24.01 14.34 -11.61
CA MET A 17 23.69 13.49 -10.46
C MET A 17 22.63 12.45 -10.89
N PRO A 18 22.81 11.17 -10.58
CA PRO A 18 21.81 10.17 -10.91
C PRO A 18 20.47 10.58 -10.29
N GLN A 19 19.45 10.65 -11.14
CA GLN A 19 18.11 11.01 -10.72
C GLN A 19 17.58 9.92 -9.77
N ALA A 20 17.01 10.33 -8.64
CA ALA A 20 16.43 9.40 -7.67
C ALA A 20 15.37 8.51 -8.36
N PRO A 21 15.34 7.19 -8.08
CA PRO A 21 14.33 6.31 -8.64
C PRO A 21 12.93 6.85 -8.36
N GLN A 22 12.09 6.88 -9.39
CA GLN A 22 10.74 7.44 -9.29
C GLN A 22 9.75 6.60 -10.10
N PHE A 23 8.51 6.52 -9.61
CA PHE A 23 7.42 5.81 -10.29
C PHE A 23 6.07 6.39 -9.89
N VAL A 24 5.03 6.00 -10.62
CA VAL A 24 3.64 6.37 -10.32
C VAL A 24 2.97 5.21 -9.58
N VAL A 25 2.32 5.53 -8.46
CA VAL A 25 1.42 4.64 -7.73
C VAL A 25 -0.02 5.07 -7.98
N ALA A 26 -0.95 4.12 -8.03
CA ALA A 26 -2.38 4.38 -8.13
C ALA A 26 -3.14 3.67 -7.01
N GLY A 27 -3.95 4.42 -6.25
CA GLY A 27 -4.98 3.88 -5.38
C GLY A 27 -6.31 3.80 -6.12
N LEU A 28 -6.98 2.65 -6.06
CA LEU A 28 -8.31 2.47 -6.60
C LEU A 28 -9.34 2.85 -5.53
N GLN A 29 -9.82 4.07 -5.57
CA GLN A 29 -10.96 4.49 -4.76
C GLN A 29 -12.24 3.97 -5.41
N VAL A 30 -12.57 2.72 -5.16
CA VAL A 30 -13.67 2.01 -5.79
C VAL A 30 -14.44 1.24 -4.73
N VAL A 31 -15.77 1.40 -4.71
CA VAL A 31 -16.66 0.66 -3.80
C VAL A 31 -16.87 -0.76 -4.36
N PRO A 32 -16.42 -1.80 -3.65
CA PRO A 32 -16.65 -3.17 -4.08
C PRO A 32 -18.10 -3.61 -3.82
N ASP A 33 -18.60 -4.49 -4.68
CA ASP A 33 -19.91 -5.11 -4.50
C ASP A 33 -19.82 -6.23 -3.46
N ARG A 34 -20.72 -6.20 -2.49
CA ARG A 34 -20.71 -7.17 -1.40
C ARG A 34 -21.10 -8.56 -1.89
N TRP A 35 -20.32 -9.56 -1.52
CA TRP A 35 -20.52 -10.97 -1.88
C TRP A 35 -20.40 -11.29 -3.37
N ASP A 36 -20.00 -10.34 -4.21
CA ASP A 36 -19.89 -10.53 -5.67
C ASP A 36 -18.46 -10.36 -6.18
N LYS A 37 -17.67 -11.42 -6.05
CA LYS A 37 -16.30 -11.45 -6.54
C LYS A 37 -16.19 -11.25 -8.04
N GLN A 38 -17.18 -11.74 -8.81
CA GLN A 38 -17.13 -11.62 -10.27
C GLN A 38 -17.29 -10.17 -10.70
N SER A 39 -18.21 -9.44 -10.08
CA SER A 39 -18.35 -8.00 -10.29
C SER A 39 -17.09 -7.26 -9.86
N ASN A 40 -16.52 -7.59 -8.69
CA ASN A 40 -15.31 -6.96 -8.18
C ASN A 40 -14.08 -7.23 -9.06
N LEU A 41 -13.96 -8.40 -9.65
CA LEU A 41 -12.92 -8.71 -10.64
C LEU A 41 -13.07 -7.87 -11.92
N LYS A 42 -14.31 -7.62 -12.37
CA LYS A 42 -14.56 -6.73 -13.53
C LYS A 42 -14.19 -5.27 -13.20
N LYS A 43 -14.56 -4.80 -12.01
CA LYS A 43 -14.14 -3.48 -11.51
C LYS A 43 -12.61 -3.39 -11.45
N LEU A 44 -11.95 -4.39 -10.86
CA LEU A 44 -10.49 -4.45 -10.80
C LEU A 44 -9.84 -4.40 -12.18
N ASP A 45 -10.31 -5.23 -13.13
CA ASP A 45 -9.78 -5.26 -14.51
C ASP A 45 -9.89 -3.87 -15.16
N LYS A 46 -11.07 -3.24 -15.09
CA LYS A 46 -11.31 -1.90 -15.63
C LYS A 46 -10.34 -0.87 -15.05
N PHE A 47 -10.37 -0.69 -13.73
CA PHE A 47 -9.61 0.39 -13.08
C PHE A 47 -8.10 0.14 -13.06
N ALA A 48 -7.64 -1.13 -13.02
CA ALA A 48 -6.22 -1.45 -13.13
C ALA A 48 -5.68 -1.12 -14.54
N ARG A 49 -6.47 -1.37 -15.60
CA ARG A 49 -6.10 -0.95 -16.98
C ARG A 49 -6.03 0.55 -17.13
N GLU A 50 -7.00 1.28 -16.58
CA GLU A 50 -6.98 2.75 -16.58
C GLU A 50 -5.77 3.30 -15.82
N ALA A 51 -5.45 2.72 -14.66
CA ALA A 51 -4.27 3.10 -13.88
C ALA A 51 -2.96 2.81 -14.61
N ALA A 52 -2.84 1.64 -15.24
CA ALA A 52 -1.67 1.27 -16.05
C ALA A 52 -1.51 2.21 -17.25
N ALA A 53 -2.60 2.56 -17.94
CA ALA A 53 -2.61 3.52 -19.04
C ALA A 53 -2.20 4.93 -18.60
N ALA A 54 -2.49 5.30 -17.33
CA ALA A 54 -2.02 6.53 -16.68
C ALA A 54 -0.56 6.44 -16.19
N GLY A 55 0.16 5.36 -16.49
CA GLY A 55 1.57 5.15 -16.16
C GLY A 55 1.84 4.59 -14.75
N ALA A 56 0.83 4.09 -14.05
CA ALA A 56 1.03 3.48 -12.75
C ALA A 56 1.83 2.18 -12.85
N SER A 57 2.88 2.06 -12.02
CA SER A 57 3.67 0.83 -11.88
C SER A 57 3.23 -0.01 -10.67
N LEU A 58 2.47 0.56 -9.75
CA LEU A 58 1.88 -0.09 -8.59
C LEU A 58 0.43 0.37 -8.45
N VAL A 59 -0.49 -0.60 -8.38
CA VAL A 59 -1.93 -0.36 -8.21
C VAL A 59 -2.40 -1.06 -6.93
N ILE A 60 -3.24 -0.38 -6.14
CA ILE A 60 -3.67 -0.85 -4.82
C ILE A 60 -5.19 -0.73 -4.73
N THR A 61 -5.87 -1.80 -4.29
CA THR A 61 -7.30 -1.80 -3.98
C THR A 61 -7.57 -1.41 -2.53
N PRO A 62 -8.81 -1.10 -2.14
CA PRO A 62 -9.25 -1.09 -0.75
C PRO A 62 -9.12 -2.47 -0.07
N GLU A 63 -9.30 -2.48 1.26
CA GLU A 63 -9.42 -3.68 2.10
C GLU A 63 -10.61 -4.55 1.68
N GLY A 64 -10.42 -5.88 1.69
CA GLY A 64 -11.49 -6.85 1.40
C GLY A 64 -12.14 -6.65 0.02
N PHE A 65 -11.41 -6.12 -0.94
CA PHE A 65 -11.96 -5.69 -2.22
C PHE A 65 -12.66 -6.83 -2.99
N LEU A 66 -12.04 -8.02 -3.03
CA LEU A 66 -12.60 -9.11 -3.85
C LEU A 66 -13.95 -9.62 -3.34
N ASP A 67 -14.14 -9.71 -2.03
CA ASP A 67 -15.38 -10.22 -1.43
C ASP A 67 -16.35 -9.11 -1.00
N GLY A 68 -15.96 -7.84 -1.15
CA GLY A 68 -16.80 -6.70 -0.79
C GLY A 68 -16.78 -6.36 0.69
N TYR A 69 -15.65 -6.65 1.38
CA TYR A 69 -15.42 -6.36 2.79
C TYR A 69 -16.49 -6.96 3.72
N VAL A 70 -16.93 -8.17 3.42
CA VAL A 70 -18.00 -8.84 4.17
C VAL A 70 -17.56 -9.38 5.55
N GLY A 71 -16.25 -9.53 5.76
CA GLY A 71 -15.68 -10.05 7.02
C GLY A 71 -15.97 -9.20 8.27
N ASN A 72 -16.43 -7.96 8.09
CA ASN A 72 -16.76 -7.02 9.19
C ASN A 72 -18.27 -6.97 9.52
N ASP A 73 -19.09 -7.85 8.94
CA ASP A 73 -20.52 -7.89 9.24
C ASP A 73 -20.77 -8.46 10.64
N ARG A 74 -21.61 -7.78 11.43
CA ARG A 74 -21.91 -8.20 12.82
C ARG A 74 -22.64 -9.53 12.86
N ASP A 75 -23.55 -9.74 11.90
CA ASP A 75 -24.40 -10.95 11.79
C ASP A 75 -23.87 -11.89 10.71
N LEU A 76 -22.53 -11.90 10.53
CA LEU A 76 -21.87 -12.69 9.51
C LEU A 76 -22.09 -14.19 9.73
N ASP A 77 -22.74 -14.85 8.78
CA ASP A 77 -22.79 -16.30 8.74
C ASP A 77 -21.40 -16.87 8.47
N LYS A 78 -20.89 -17.65 9.41
CA LYS A 78 -19.54 -18.20 9.38
C LYS A 78 -19.31 -19.13 8.21
N LEU A 79 -20.29 -19.97 7.85
CA LEU A 79 -20.15 -20.93 6.77
C LEU A 79 -20.11 -20.21 5.44
N ARG A 80 -21.03 -19.27 5.22
CA ARG A 80 -21.06 -18.43 4.02
C ARG A 80 -19.76 -17.64 3.85
N TYR A 81 -19.22 -17.12 4.96
CA TYR A 81 -17.94 -16.39 4.92
C TYR A 81 -16.77 -17.31 4.57
N PHE A 82 -16.77 -18.52 5.14
CA PHE A 82 -15.75 -19.51 4.84
C PHE A 82 -15.82 -19.99 3.38
N ASP A 83 -17.01 -20.04 2.79
CA ASP A 83 -17.21 -20.41 1.38
C ASP A 83 -16.79 -19.32 0.40
N VAL A 84 -16.97 -18.03 0.77
CA VAL A 84 -16.52 -16.92 -0.07
C VAL A 84 -15.00 -16.72 0.02
N ALA A 85 -14.36 -17.09 1.12
CA ALA A 85 -12.90 -17.01 1.26
C ALA A 85 -12.21 -18.01 0.33
N GLU A 86 -11.06 -17.63 -0.22
CA GLU A 86 -10.29 -18.50 -1.11
C GLU A 86 -8.78 -18.48 -0.80
N PRO A 87 -8.05 -19.55 -1.13
CA PRO A 87 -6.60 -19.56 -0.95
C PRO A 87 -5.91 -18.58 -1.94
N VAL A 88 -4.64 -18.26 -1.67
CA VAL A 88 -3.85 -17.32 -2.50
C VAL A 88 -3.69 -17.77 -3.96
N ASP A 89 -3.84 -19.05 -4.22
CA ASP A 89 -3.85 -19.66 -5.56
C ASP A 89 -5.28 -19.98 -6.06
N GLY A 90 -6.31 -19.44 -5.40
CA GLY A 90 -7.70 -19.58 -5.77
C GLY A 90 -8.02 -18.94 -7.13
N PRO A 91 -9.22 -19.22 -7.69
CA PRO A 91 -9.59 -18.81 -9.04
C PRO A 91 -9.53 -17.28 -9.23
N SER A 92 -10.02 -16.51 -8.25
CA SER A 92 -9.97 -15.03 -8.32
C SER A 92 -8.54 -14.51 -8.27
N LEU A 93 -7.70 -15.08 -7.40
CA LEU A 93 -6.31 -14.65 -7.26
C LEU A 93 -5.45 -15.05 -8.48
N ARG A 94 -5.76 -16.17 -9.14
CA ARG A 94 -5.15 -16.50 -10.43
C ARG A 94 -5.46 -15.45 -11.49
N ARG A 95 -6.71 -14.96 -11.54
CA ARG A 95 -7.11 -13.90 -12.46
C ARG A 95 -6.40 -12.57 -12.15
N VAL A 96 -6.27 -12.21 -10.85
CA VAL A 96 -5.49 -11.04 -10.39
C VAL A 96 -4.02 -11.14 -10.81
N ARG A 97 -3.41 -12.30 -10.61
CA ARG A 97 -2.03 -12.60 -11.02
C ARG A 97 -1.83 -12.42 -12.53
N ASP A 98 -2.76 -12.97 -13.31
CA ASP A 98 -2.69 -12.91 -14.77
C ASP A 98 -2.85 -11.46 -15.27
N LEU A 99 -3.72 -10.68 -14.62
CA LEU A 99 -3.89 -9.24 -14.89
C LEU A 99 -2.61 -8.44 -14.56
N ALA A 100 -1.97 -8.70 -13.42
CA ALA A 100 -0.71 -8.06 -13.06
C ALA A 100 0.37 -8.32 -14.11
N ARG A 101 0.50 -9.57 -14.58
CA ARG A 101 1.43 -9.98 -15.64
C ARG A 101 1.10 -9.34 -16.98
N GLU A 102 -0.17 -9.32 -17.37
CA GLU A 102 -0.63 -8.72 -18.62
C GLU A 102 -0.29 -7.23 -18.68
N LEU A 103 -0.59 -6.50 -17.60
CA LEU A 103 -0.37 -5.05 -17.51
C LEU A 103 1.07 -4.68 -17.15
N LYS A 104 1.92 -5.65 -16.78
CA LYS A 104 3.29 -5.47 -16.32
C LYS A 104 3.41 -4.50 -15.14
N ILE A 105 2.48 -4.58 -14.19
CA ILE A 105 2.42 -3.76 -12.98
C ILE A 105 2.50 -4.62 -11.73
N TYR A 106 2.81 -3.98 -10.60
CA TYR A 106 2.52 -4.55 -9.28
C TYR A 106 1.06 -4.30 -8.94
N LEU A 107 0.35 -5.32 -8.48
CA LEU A 107 -1.07 -5.26 -8.16
C LEU A 107 -1.31 -5.78 -6.74
N ALA A 108 -1.67 -4.88 -5.82
CA ALA A 108 -1.97 -5.17 -4.43
C ALA A 108 -3.49 -5.27 -4.24
N VAL A 109 -3.98 -6.43 -3.79
CA VAL A 109 -5.42 -6.72 -3.71
C VAL A 109 -5.81 -7.27 -2.36
N GLY A 110 -6.83 -6.65 -1.74
CA GLY A 110 -7.46 -7.09 -0.49
C GLY A 110 -8.51 -8.18 -0.71
N PHE A 111 -8.50 -9.22 0.14
CA PHE A 111 -9.43 -10.33 0.04
C PHE A 111 -9.52 -11.13 1.35
N SER A 112 -10.59 -11.92 1.51
CA SER A 112 -10.71 -12.92 2.57
C SER A 112 -9.94 -14.18 2.16
N GLU A 113 -8.84 -14.44 2.86
CA GLU A 113 -7.93 -15.55 2.56
C GLU A 113 -8.24 -16.78 3.39
N LYS A 114 -8.48 -17.91 2.72
CA LYS A 114 -8.66 -19.22 3.35
C LYS A 114 -7.33 -19.96 3.49
N ARG A 115 -7.00 -20.38 4.72
CA ARG A 115 -5.84 -21.25 5.02
C ARG A 115 -6.29 -22.38 5.94
N GLY A 116 -6.45 -23.57 5.40
CA GLY A 116 -7.03 -24.68 6.14
C GLY A 116 -8.42 -24.36 6.64
N ASP A 117 -8.64 -24.42 7.95
CA ASP A 117 -9.88 -24.12 8.65
C ASP A 117 -10.04 -22.66 9.11
N ARG A 118 -9.13 -21.79 8.71
CA ARG A 118 -9.07 -20.38 9.13
C ARG A 118 -9.27 -19.43 7.97
N VAL A 119 -9.85 -18.26 8.26
CA VAL A 119 -9.95 -17.13 7.33
C VAL A 119 -9.14 -15.96 7.89
N TYR A 120 -8.47 -15.24 7.00
CA TYR A 120 -7.68 -14.05 7.30
C TYR A 120 -8.12 -12.89 6.41
N ASN A 121 -8.14 -11.71 6.95
CA ASN A 121 -8.22 -10.49 6.14
C ASN A 121 -6.82 -10.22 5.59
N SER A 122 -6.62 -10.42 4.30
CA SER A 122 -5.29 -10.43 3.70
C SER A 122 -5.17 -9.48 2.51
N VAL A 123 -3.94 -9.03 2.27
CA VAL A 123 -3.52 -8.35 1.05
C VAL A 123 -2.39 -9.16 0.42
N VAL A 124 -2.54 -9.46 -0.86
CA VAL A 124 -1.46 -10.01 -1.68
C VAL A 124 -0.97 -8.99 -2.68
N ILE A 125 0.31 -9.07 -3.02
CA ILE A 125 0.92 -8.26 -4.08
C ILE A 125 1.47 -9.23 -5.12
N PHE A 126 0.92 -9.17 -6.33
CA PHE A 126 1.50 -9.84 -7.50
C PHE A 126 2.38 -8.86 -8.27
N GLY A 127 3.51 -9.32 -8.75
CA GLY A 127 4.45 -8.54 -9.53
C GLY A 127 4.18 -8.60 -11.04
N PRO A 128 4.96 -7.84 -11.84
CA PRO A 128 4.78 -7.71 -13.29
C PRO A 128 5.06 -9.00 -14.08
N GLY A 129 5.68 -10.01 -13.48
CA GLY A 129 5.82 -11.36 -14.02
C GLY A 129 4.71 -12.32 -13.58
N GLY A 130 3.80 -11.87 -12.69
CA GLY A 130 2.78 -12.73 -12.07
C GLY A 130 3.28 -13.47 -10.82
N GLU A 131 4.48 -13.17 -10.34
CA GLU A 131 5.03 -13.72 -9.10
C GLU A 131 4.31 -13.16 -7.86
N LEU A 132 4.16 -13.99 -6.82
CA LEU A 132 3.69 -13.53 -5.51
C LEU A 132 4.84 -12.79 -4.80
N VAL A 133 4.76 -11.46 -4.76
CA VAL A 133 5.79 -10.59 -4.15
C VAL A 133 5.61 -10.50 -2.65
N SER A 134 4.37 -10.36 -2.17
CA SER A 134 4.05 -10.22 -0.75
C SER A 134 2.69 -10.81 -0.43
N ARG A 135 2.56 -11.26 0.81
CA ARG A 135 1.29 -11.62 1.46
C ARG A 135 1.32 -11.09 2.89
N TYR A 136 0.35 -10.28 3.23
CA TYR A 136 0.15 -9.76 4.58
C TYR A 136 -1.25 -10.09 5.07
N SER A 137 -1.38 -10.56 6.31
CA SER A 137 -2.66 -10.75 6.99
C SER A 137 -2.77 -9.75 8.13
N LYS A 138 -3.92 -9.12 8.24
CA LYS A 138 -4.24 -8.12 9.26
C LYS A 138 -3.92 -8.64 10.66
N THR A 139 -3.15 -7.87 11.42
CA THR A 139 -2.71 -8.29 12.76
C THR A 139 -3.66 -7.84 13.86
N HIS A 140 -4.55 -6.88 13.59
CA HIS A 140 -5.53 -6.36 14.55
C HIS A 140 -6.93 -6.43 13.94
N CYS A 141 -7.64 -7.52 14.20
CA CYS A 141 -8.94 -7.84 13.60
C CYS A 141 -10.12 -7.36 14.45
N GLY A 142 -10.00 -6.21 15.15
CA GLY A 142 -11.11 -5.65 15.92
C GLY A 142 -12.36 -5.44 15.09
N GLY A 143 -13.48 -6.05 15.46
CA GLY A 143 -14.75 -5.99 14.73
C GLY A 143 -14.90 -7.01 13.60
N GLU A 144 -13.97 -7.95 13.43
CA GLU A 144 -14.00 -9.01 12.42
C GLU A 144 -14.10 -10.39 13.10
N PRO A 145 -15.30 -10.87 13.43
CA PRO A 145 -15.50 -11.96 14.40
C PRO A 145 -14.97 -13.33 13.95
N HIS A 146 -14.78 -13.51 12.63
CA HIS A 146 -14.36 -14.81 12.06
C HIS A 146 -12.97 -14.76 11.43
N ASN A 147 -12.29 -13.62 11.50
CA ASN A 147 -10.92 -13.51 11.00
C ASN A 147 -9.90 -13.94 12.06
N THR A 148 -8.90 -14.68 11.61
CA THR A 148 -7.71 -14.98 12.39
C THR A 148 -6.70 -13.86 12.25
N GLU A 149 -6.11 -13.42 13.35
CA GLU A 149 -5.07 -12.39 13.34
C GLU A 149 -3.77 -12.91 12.71
N GLY A 150 -3.16 -12.07 11.89
CA GLY A 150 -1.80 -12.26 11.40
C GLY A 150 -0.78 -12.04 12.52
N THR A 151 0.45 -12.54 12.32
CA THR A 151 1.51 -12.51 13.33
C THR A 151 2.79 -11.81 12.87
N GLU A 152 2.80 -11.28 11.64
CA GLU A 152 4.02 -10.76 11.03
C GLU A 152 3.79 -9.42 10.34
N PHE A 153 4.85 -8.62 10.28
CA PHE A 153 4.94 -7.39 9.50
C PHE A 153 6.04 -7.55 8.45
N PRO A 154 5.74 -8.14 7.27
CA PRO A 154 6.72 -8.32 6.22
C PRO A 154 7.11 -6.99 5.56
N VAL A 155 8.39 -6.87 5.22
CA VAL A 155 8.91 -5.83 4.32
C VAL A 155 9.55 -6.53 3.15
N VAL A 156 9.10 -6.23 1.94
CA VAL A 156 9.60 -6.83 0.70
C VAL A 156 10.43 -5.85 -0.11
N SER A 157 11.47 -6.33 -0.74
CA SER A 157 12.32 -5.54 -1.64
C SER A 157 11.89 -5.74 -3.07
N THR A 158 11.72 -4.64 -3.80
CA THR A 158 11.38 -4.61 -5.22
C THR A 158 12.28 -3.62 -5.97
N PRO A 159 12.33 -3.64 -7.29
CA PRO A 159 12.97 -2.58 -8.07
C PRO A 159 12.39 -1.17 -7.80
N LEU A 160 11.15 -1.09 -7.31
CA LEU A 160 10.46 0.16 -6.93
C LEU A 160 10.59 0.50 -5.45
N GLY A 161 11.56 -0.08 -4.73
CA GLY A 161 11.82 0.16 -3.31
C GLY A 161 11.33 -0.93 -2.38
N ARG A 162 11.45 -0.68 -1.07
CA ARG A 162 11.03 -1.61 -0.01
C ARG A 162 9.65 -1.23 0.52
N TRP A 163 8.74 -2.19 0.52
CA TRP A 163 7.35 -1.97 0.87
C TRP A 163 6.92 -2.79 2.08
N GLY A 164 6.15 -2.16 2.97
CA GLY A 164 5.39 -2.82 4.02
C GLY A 164 3.90 -2.62 3.78
N THR A 165 3.08 -3.53 4.30
CA THR A 165 1.62 -3.45 4.19
C THR A 165 1.00 -3.43 5.58
N LEU A 166 0.01 -2.59 5.79
CA LEU A 166 -0.92 -2.57 6.92
C LEU A 166 -2.34 -2.64 6.37
N ILE A 167 -3.28 -3.17 7.16
CA ILE A 167 -4.69 -3.21 6.77
C ILE A 167 -5.51 -2.43 7.81
N CYS A 168 -6.22 -1.39 7.35
CA CYS A 168 -7.24 -0.65 8.10
C CYS A 168 -6.83 -0.33 9.55
N LEU A 169 -7.39 -1.04 10.55
CA LEU A 169 -7.18 -0.80 12.00
C LEU A 169 -5.70 -0.81 12.40
N ASP A 170 -4.86 -1.61 11.75
CA ASP A 170 -3.42 -1.65 12.05
C ASP A 170 -2.80 -0.24 12.08
N ARG A 171 -3.22 0.68 11.19
CA ARG A 171 -2.69 2.05 11.12
C ARG A 171 -2.95 2.90 12.35
N GLN A 172 -3.96 2.53 13.16
CA GLN A 172 -4.30 3.29 14.37
C GLN A 172 -3.26 3.09 15.46
N LEU A 173 -2.53 1.97 15.44
CA LEU A 173 -1.45 1.68 16.36
C LEU A 173 -0.13 2.18 15.80
N PRO A 174 0.55 3.14 16.47
CA PRO A 174 1.81 3.71 15.97
C PRO A 174 2.91 2.67 15.85
N GLU A 175 2.88 1.61 16.65
CA GLU A 175 3.85 0.52 16.66
C GLU A 175 3.91 -0.21 15.32
N THR A 176 2.80 -0.42 14.65
CA THR A 176 2.73 -1.21 13.41
C THR A 176 3.51 -0.55 12.28
N SER A 177 3.25 0.73 12.03
CA SER A 177 3.99 1.52 11.03
C SER A 177 5.46 1.71 11.45
N ARG A 178 5.72 1.83 12.75
CA ARG A 178 7.07 1.93 13.31
C ARG A 178 7.88 0.66 13.06
N ILE A 179 7.30 -0.51 13.28
CA ILE A 179 7.94 -1.81 13.00
C ILE A 179 8.32 -1.91 11.52
N LEU A 180 7.41 -1.59 10.61
CA LEU A 180 7.71 -1.59 9.18
C LEU A 180 8.86 -0.66 8.81
N ALA A 181 8.86 0.55 9.35
CA ALA A 181 9.93 1.53 9.12
C ALA A 181 11.29 1.07 9.68
N ILE A 182 11.31 0.45 10.88
CA ILE A 182 12.53 -0.13 11.47
C ILE A 182 13.05 -1.28 10.60
N LYS A 183 12.18 -2.10 10.02
CA LYS A 183 12.54 -3.15 9.06
C LYS A 183 12.97 -2.59 7.69
N GLY A 184 12.96 -1.27 7.53
CA GLY A 184 13.47 -0.58 6.35
C GLY A 184 12.44 -0.34 5.25
N ALA A 185 11.15 -0.41 5.54
CA ALA A 185 10.14 0.02 4.60
C ALA A 185 10.35 1.48 4.19
N GLN A 186 10.22 1.76 2.92
CA GLN A 186 10.26 3.09 2.32
C GLN A 186 8.85 3.60 1.98
N ILE A 187 7.95 2.64 1.78
CA ILE A 187 6.56 2.87 1.45
C ILE A 187 5.71 1.92 2.28
N ILE A 188 4.67 2.46 2.90
CA ILE A 188 3.63 1.70 3.60
C ILE A 188 2.35 1.76 2.78
N LEU A 189 1.88 0.59 2.34
CA LEU A 189 0.59 0.42 1.68
C LEU A 189 -0.46 0.18 2.75
N ASN A 190 -1.55 0.94 2.73
CA ASN A 190 -2.62 0.81 3.72
C ASN A 190 -4.01 0.73 3.08
N PRO A 191 -4.35 -0.42 2.49
CA PRO A 191 -5.73 -0.75 2.15
C PRO A 191 -6.64 -0.65 3.38
N SER A 192 -7.79 0.00 3.23
CA SER A 192 -8.72 0.27 4.33
C SER A 192 -10.17 0.26 3.85
N TYR A 193 -11.11 0.07 4.77
CA TYR A 193 -12.53 0.22 4.47
C TYR A 193 -13.29 0.98 5.59
N GLY A 194 -12.88 0.89 6.83
CA GLY A 194 -13.59 1.44 7.99
C GLY A 194 -13.50 2.98 8.10
N MET A 195 -12.86 3.45 9.17
CA MET A 195 -12.76 4.89 9.46
C MET A 195 -12.00 5.66 8.37
N HIS A 196 -12.54 6.80 7.99
CA HIS A 196 -11.92 7.79 7.12
C HIS A 196 -12.29 9.22 7.62
N GLY A 197 -11.89 10.27 6.91
CA GLY A 197 -12.14 11.67 7.29
C GLY A 197 -10.96 12.32 7.98
N GLU A 198 -11.17 13.48 8.60
CA GLU A 198 -10.12 14.37 9.09
C GLU A 198 -9.13 13.69 10.06
N ILE A 199 -9.63 12.99 11.08
CA ILE A 199 -8.75 12.32 12.04
C ILE A 199 -7.90 11.22 11.39
N ASN A 200 -8.43 10.53 10.38
CA ASN A 200 -7.66 9.58 9.59
C ASN A 200 -6.56 10.27 8.80
N ASP A 201 -6.87 11.40 8.15
CA ASP A 201 -5.90 12.16 7.34
C ASP A 201 -4.75 12.67 8.21
N VAL A 202 -5.05 13.21 9.39
CA VAL A 202 -4.05 13.61 10.39
C VAL A 202 -3.17 12.42 10.78
N MET A 203 -3.79 11.28 11.09
CA MET A 203 -3.07 10.07 11.48
C MET A 203 -2.16 9.58 10.35
N MET A 204 -2.63 9.48 9.12
CA MET A 204 -1.84 9.01 7.98
C MET A 204 -0.64 9.93 7.70
N ARG A 205 -0.83 11.24 7.78
CA ARG A 205 0.25 12.22 7.68
C ARG A 205 1.27 12.06 8.81
N THR A 206 0.80 11.82 10.03
CA THR A 206 1.68 11.57 11.18
C THR A 206 2.49 10.30 10.98
N ARG A 207 1.87 9.17 10.53
CA ARG A 207 2.58 7.92 10.24
C ARG A 207 3.67 8.10 9.19
N ALA A 208 3.40 8.88 8.14
CA ALA A 208 4.41 9.21 7.13
C ALA A 208 5.57 10.01 7.72
N TYR A 209 5.27 11.09 8.43
CA TYR A 209 6.26 12.02 8.99
C TYR A 209 7.14 11.38 10.07
N GLU A 210 6.54 10.76 11.08
CA GLU A 210 7.28 10.21 12.24
C GLU A 210 8.19 9.03 11.87
N ASN A 211 7.88 8.34 10.75
CA ASN A 211 8.63 7.21 10.22
C ASN A 211 9.52 7.59 9.02
N ALA A 212 9.35 8.78 8.47
CA ALA A 212 10.02 9.27 7.26
C ALA A 212 9.88 8.29 6.08
N VAL A 213 8.64 7.87 5.81
CA VAL A 213 8.24 6.94 4.75
C VAL A 213 7.08 7.53 3.93
N TYR A 214 6.89 7.03 2.71
CA TYR A 214 5.63 7.25 2.01
C TYR A 214 4.51 6.43 2.65
N VAL A 215 3.29 6.97 2.65
CA VAL A 215 2.07 6.25 3.01
C VAL A 215 1.09 6.35 1.85
N VAL A 216 0.59 5.20 1.39
CA VAL A 216 -0.47 5.10 0.38
C VAL A 216 -1.70 4.52 1.05
N PHE A 217 -2.64 5.38 1.40
CA PHE A 217 -3.91 5.02 2.01
C PHE A 217 -4.99 4.88 0.93
N VAL A 218 -5.65 3.72 0.88
CA VAL A 218 -6.67 3.43 -0.14
C VAL A 218 -7.94 2.91 0.53
N HIS A 219 -8.99 3.71 0.47
CA HIS A 219 -10.32 3.43 1.01
C HIS A 219 -11.37 3.71 -0.08
N PRO A 220 -12.54 3.06 -0.12
CA PRO A 220 -13.55 3.30 -1.15
C PRO A 220 -14.04 4.74 -1.28
N GLN A 221 -13.90 5.55 -0.22
CA GLN A 221 -14.37 6.94 -0.17
C GLN A 221 -13.26 7.95 0.13
N ARG A 222 -12.01 7.49 0.25
CA ARG A 222 -10.85 8.36 0.51
C ARG A 222 -9.56 7.70 0.03
N CYS A 223 -8.78 8.38 -0.77
CA CYS A 223 -7.46 7.92 -1.18
C CYS A 223 -6.43 9.03 -0.98
N LEU A 224 -5.29 8.68 -0.34
CA LEU A 224 -4.20 9.60 -0.04
C LEU A 224 -2.85 9.00 -0.41
N ILE A 225 -2.02 9.79 -1.06
CA ILE A 225 -0.60 9.50 -1.23
C ILE A 225 0.16 10.58 -0.48
N ILE A 226 0.97 10.18 0.49
CA ILE A 226 1.60 11.08 1.47
C ILE A 226 3.10 10.87 1.43
N ASP A 227 3.87 11.95 1.36
CA ASP A 227 5.33 11.92 1.32
C ASP A 227 5.95 11.79 2.72
N PRO A 228 7.28 11.51 2.82
CA PRO A 228 7.98 11.39 4.12
C PRO A 228 7.98 12.64 5.00
N LYS A 229 7.51 13.79 4.50
CA LYS A 229 7.31 15.02 5.31
C LYS A 229 5.89 15.14 5.86
N GLY A 230 5.01 14.15 5.60
CA GLY A 230 3.61 14.21 5.96
C GLY A 230 2.77 15.11 5.05
N THR A 231 3.30 15.45 3.86
CA THR A 231 2.58 16.25 2.86
C THR A 231 1.71 15.32 2.00
N ILE A 232 0.43 15.64 1.85
CA ILE A 232 -0.44 14.95 0.89
C ILE A 232 -0.01 15.40 -0.52
N VAL A 233 0.57 14.48 -1.29
CA VAL A 233 1.04 14.75 -2.66
C VAL A 233 -0.01 14.40 -3.72
N ALA A 234 -0.98 13.55 -3.37
CA ALA A 234 -2.17 13.29 -4.16
C ALA A 234 -3.32 12.85 -3.24
N ALA A 235 -4.54 13.25 -3.59
CA ALA A 235 -5.77 12.85 -2.90
C ALA A 235 -6.90 12.71 -3.92
N ASP A 236 -7.96 12.01 -3.51
CA ASP A 236 -9.21 11.98 -4.24
C ASP A 236 -9.85 13.38 -4.36
N ASN A 237 -10.77 13.52 -5.29
CA ASN A 237 -11.50 14.76 -5.57
C ASN A 237 -12.98 14.70 -5.14
N GLY A 238 -13.33 13.73 -4.27
CA GLY A 238 -14.69 13.54 -3.76
C GLY A 238 -15.67 12.88 -4.73
N LYS A 239 -15.20 12.37 -5.89
CA LYS A 239 -16.02 11.59 -6.82
C LYS A 239 -16.06 10.13 -6.39
N ASP A 240 -17.16 9.46 -6.76
CA ASP A 240 -17.27 8.01 -6.63
C ASP A 240 -16.37 7.31 -7.67
N ASP A 241 -15.98 6.09 -7.36
CA ASP A 241 -15.23 5.17 -8.23
C ASP A 241 -14.21 5.87 -9.16
N GLN A 242 -13.01 6.14 -8.63
CA GLN A 242 -11.94 6.81 -9.35
C GLN A 242 -10.58 6.18 -9.08
N ILE A 243 -9.60 6.49 -9.94
CA ILE A 243 -8.19 6.26 -9.66
C ILE A 243 -7.53 7.53 -9.11
N VAL A 244 -6.72 7.39 -8.07
CA VAL A 244 -5.90 8.48 -7.52
C VAL A 244 -4.45 8.14 -7.76
N THR A 245 -3.78 8.91 -8.63
CA THR A 245 -2.38 8.68 -8.98
C THR A 245 -1.47 9.67 -8.30
N GLY A 246 -0.30 9.22 -7.86
CA GLY A 246 0.74 10.06 -7.29
C GLY A 246 2.13 9.57 -7.60
N LYS A 247 3.08 10.49 -7.63
CA LYS A 247 4.48 10.19 -7.89
C LYS A 247 5.22 9.88 -6.61
N ILE A 248 5.88 8.76 -6.54
CA ILE A 248 6.84 8.38 -5.48
C ILE A 248 8.24 8.67 -5.98
N ILE A 249 9.05 9.33 -5.14
CA ILE A 249 10.46 9.64 -5.41
C ILE A 249 11.28 9.05 -4.27
N LEU A 250 12.11 8.04 -4.57
CA LEU A 250 12.94 7.36 -3.58
C LEU A 250 14.25 8.12 -3.35
N ASP A 251 14.15 9.30 -2.81
CA ASP A 251 15.29 10.16 -2.50
C ASP A 251 15.77 10.03 -1.05
N ASP A 252 16.67 10.90 -0.66
CA ASP A 252 17.35 10.89 0.63
C ASP A 252 16.48 11.35 1.82
N ARG A 253 15.23 11.77 1.60
CA ARG A 253 14.24 12.10 2.66
C ARG A 253 13.81 10.86 3.43
N ILE A 254 13.82 9.71 2.76
CA ILE A 254 13.38 8.44 3.34
C ILE A 254 14.29 8.01 4.48
N GLY A 255 13.69 7.70 5.63
CA GLY A 255 14.39 7.32 6.85
C GLY A 255 15.19 8.47 7.51
N LYS A 256 15.07 9.71 7.03
CA LYS A 256 15.72 10.90 7.61
C LYS A 256 14.72 11.77 8.40
N GLY A 257 13.96 11.17 9.30
CA GLY A 257 12.97 11.87 10.12
C GLY A 257 13.16 11.60 11.60
N PRO A 258 12.13 11.86 12.41
CA PRO A 258 12.15 11.64 13.85
C PRO A 258 12.52 10.22 14.27
N ILE A 259 12.31 9.23 13.39
CA ILE A 259 12.71 7.83 13.62
C ILE A 259 14.20 7.67 13.99
N ARG A 260 15.08 8.56 13.53
CA ARG A 260 16.51 8.52 13.85
C ARG A 260 16.85 8.87 15.29
N ALA A 261 15.99 9.64 15.95
CA ALA A 261 16.17 10.06 17.34
C ALA A 261 15.67 9.02 18.35
N ARG A 262 15.28 7.82 17.90
CA ARG A 262 14.77 6.76 18.79
C ARG A 262 15.85 6.30 19.77
N ARG A 263 15.40 6.03 20.99
CA ARG A 263 16.19 5.48 22.08
C ARG A 263 15.57 4.16 22.57
N PRO A 264 15.75 3.05 21.80
CA PRO A 264 15.09 1.76 22.11
C PRO A 264 15.34 1.26 23.52
N GLU A 265 16.47 1.61 24.10
CA GLU A 265 16.89 1.21 25.46
C GLU A 265 15.96 1.69 26.58
N ILE A 266 15.12 2.69 26.31
CA ILE A 266 14.17 3.23 27.30
C ILE A 266 12.69 2.90 26.95
N TYR A 267 12.42 2.09 25.93
CA TYR A 267 11.06 1.80 25.47
C TYR A 267 10.52 0.43 25.94
N GLY A 268 11.12 -0.14 26.99
CA GLY A 268 10.74 -1.46 27.52
C GLY A 268 9.25 -1.59 27.88
N GLU A 269 8.63 -0.50 28.34
CA GLU A 269 7.22 -0.44 28.72
C GLU A 269 6.25 -0.74 27.55
N LEU A 270 6.69 -0.54 26.30
CA LEU A 270 5.87 -0.89 25.13
C LEU A 270 5.61 -2.39 24.99
N LEU A 271 6.38 -3.22 25.68
CA LEU A 271 6.20 -4.68 25.68
C LEU A 271 5.24 -5.17 26.75
N ASN A 272 4.86 -4.31 27.70
CA ASN A 272 3.98 -4.67 28.79
C ASN A 272 2.52 -4.65 28.31
N ARG A 273 1.77 -5.72 28.62
CA ARG A 273 0.31 -5.72 28.50
C ARG A 273 -0.27 -4.97 29.70
N LYS A 274 -1.11 -3.99 29.44
CA LYS A 274 -1.94 -3.38 30.48
C LYS A 274 -3.14 -4.26 30.79
#